data_7081e5b16d36d8ce3f635fa6b8662a44
#
_entry.id   7081e5b16d36d8ce3f635fa6b8662a44
#
_cell.length_a   1.000
_cell.length_b   1.000
_cell.length_c   1.000
_cell.angle_alpha   90.00
_cell.angle_beta   90.00
_cell.angle_gamma   90.00
#
_symmetry.space_group_name_H-M   'P 1'
#
loop_
_entity.id
_entity.type
_entity.pdbx_description
1 polymer ?
#
loop_
_entity_poly.entity_id
_entity_poly.type
_entity_poly.pdbx_seq_one_letter_code
_entity_poly.pdbx_strand_id
1 'polypeptide(L)'
;MVPSEDAILTNLRRGALEYCVLAAIADGEGYGFDIARRLSADGLLLNGEGTLYPLLSRLRKSEYVSSAWKESTSGPPRRYYELTPDGERALAEFARLWRPFRNAVDSALDGDMTDTADRPLSSVDFKGEGQRPPR
;
A
#
# COMPACT_ATOMS: atom_id res chain seq x y z
N MET A 1 7.89 25.09 14.07
CA MET A 1 8.91 24.29 13.40
C MET A 1 8.29 23.45 12.30
N VAL A 2 8.91 23.45 11.15
CA VAL A 2 8.40 22.70 9.98
C VAL A 2 9.00 21.30 10.01
N PRO A 3 8.19 20.26 9.86
CA PRO A 3 8.74 18.91 9.82
C PRO A 3 9.58 18.72 8.56
N SER A 4 10.55 17.82 8.64
CA SER A 4 11.38 17.48 7.51
C SER A 4 10.58 16.69 6.48
N GLU A 5 11.09 16.68 5.25
CA GLU A 5 10.48 15.86 4.21
C GLU A 5 10.41 14.39 4.62
N ASP A 6 11.50 13.89 5.21
CA ASP A 6 11.54 12.51 5.66
C ASP A 6 10.47 12.21 6.70
N ALA A 7 10.23 13.15 7.62
CA ALA A 7 9.24 12.93 8.66
C ALA A 7 7.84 12.85 8.07
N ILE A 8 7.56 13.70 7.10
CA ILE A 8 6.25 13.68 6.46
C ILE A 8 6.06 12.38 5.68
N LEU A 9 7.07 12.00 4.90
CA LEU A 9 6.97 10.76 4.12
C LEU A 9 6.84 9.54 5.01
N THR A 10 7.55 9.51 6.14
CA THR A 10 7.45 8.41 7.07
C THR A 10 6.01 8.24 7.55
N ASN A 11 5.34 9.35 7.86
CA ASN A 11 3.95 9.29 8.30
C ASN A 11 3.03 8.84 7.19
N LEU A 12 3.27 9.31 5.96
CA LEU A 12 2.45 8.89 4.82
C LEU A 12 2.60 7.39 4.54
N ARG A 13 3.82 6.89 4.63
CA ARG A 13 4.08 5.47 4.38
C ARG A 13 3.43 4.56 5.41
N ARG A 14 3.26 5.06 6.63
CA ARG A 14 2.86 4.22 7.75
C ARG A 14 1.58 3.47 7.50
N GLY A 15 0.63 4.06 6.81
CA GLY A 15 -0.65 3.42 6.59
C GLY A 15 -0.81 2.80 5.21
N ALA A 16 0.13 3.01 4.31
CA ALA A 16 -0.06 2.62 2.91
C ALA A 16 0.98 1.63 2.42
N LEU A 17 2.18 1.64 2.99
CA LEU A 17 3.28 0.89 2.39
C LEU A 17 3.03 -0.61 2.38
N GLU A 18 2.47 -1.16 3.44
CA GLU A 18 2.27 -2.61 3.46
C GLU A 18 1.29 -3.05 2.36
N TYR A 19 0.31 -2.22 2.03
CA TYR A 19 -0.62 -2.57 0.93
C TYR A 19 0.05 -2.42 -0.42
N CYS A 20 1.01 -1.49 -0.55
CA CYS A 20 1.79 -1.40 -1.77
C CYS A 20 2.67 -2.63 -1.93
N VAL A 21 3.19 -3.17 -0.84
CA VAL A 21 3.95 -4.42 -0.89
C VAL A 21 3.04 -5.57 -1.33
N LEU A 22 1.84 -5.66 -0.76
CA LEU A 22 0.90 -6.69 -1.18
C LEU A 22 0.57 -6.55 -2.66
N ALA A 23 0.40 -5.32 -3.13
CA ALA A 23 0.10 -5.09 -4.54
C ALA A 23 1.22 -5.54 -5.45
N ALA A 24 2.47 -5.27 -5.07
CA ALA A 24 3.60 -5.71 -5.86
C ALA A 24 3.67 -7.23 -5.94
N ILE A 25 3.40 -7.91 -4.82
CA ILE A 25 3.39 -9.36 -4.80
C ILE A 25 2.24 -9.89 -5.67
N ALA A 26 1.07 -9.29 -5.57
CA ALA A 26 -0.08 -9.69 -6.38
C ALA A 26 0.21 -9.55 -7.87
N ASP A 27 1.05 -8.59 -8.22
CA ASP A 27 1.38 -8.29 -9.60
C ASP A 27 2.55 -9.12 -10.12
N GLY A 28 3.03 -10.07 -9.34
CA GLY A 28 4.02 -11.03 -9.77
C GLY A 28 5.40 -10.90 -9.16
N GLU A 29 5.67 -9.84 -8.41
CA GLU A 29 6.97 -9.70 -7.78
C GLU A 29 7.02 -10.58 -6.56
N GLY A 30 7.78 -11.66 -6.64
CA GLY A 30 7.81 -12.64 -5.55
C GLY A 30 9.05 -12.57 -4.68
N TYR A 31 10.14 -12.00 -5.17
CA TYR A 31 11.39 -11.94 -4.43
C TYR A 31 11.57 -10.57 -3.80
N GLY A 32 12.11 -10.57 -2.57
CA GLY A 32 12.26 -9.32 -1.83
C GLY A 32 13.04 -8.25 -2.58
N PHE A 33 14.12 -8.65 -3.26
CA PHE A 33 14.92 -7.70 -4.01
C PHE A 33 14.10 -7.01 -5.10
N ASP A 34 13.28 -7.79 -5.81
CA ASP A 34 12.47 -7.23 -6.90
C ASP A 34 11.37 -6.34 -6.36
N ILE A 35 10.77 -6.74 -5.24
CA ILE A 35 9.77 -5.89 -4.58
C ILE A 35 10.39 -4.54 -4.19
N ALA A 36 11.57 -4.60 -3.55
CA ALA A 36 12.25 -3.39 -3.12
C ALA A 36 12.60 -2.50 -4.30
N ARG A 37 13.09 -3.09 -5.39
CA ARG A 37 13.48 -2.31 -6.56
C ARG A 37 12.26 -1.62 -7.17
N ARG A 38 11.15 -2.33 -7.27
CA ARG A 38 9.95 -1.76 -7.85
C ARG A 38 9.40 -0.62 -7.01
N LEU A 39 9.34 -0.80 -5.70
CA LEU A 39 8.73 0.20 -4.82
C LEU A 39 9.66 1.36 -4.51
N SER A 40 10.96 1.22 -4.78
CA SER A 40 11.94 2.28 -4.53
C SER A 40 12.20 3.16 -5.75
N ALA A 41 11.49 2.91 -6.85
CA ALA A 41 11.83 3.54 -8.12
C ALA A 41 11.87 5.06 -8.05
N ASP A 42 10.91 5.66 -7.32
CA ASP A 42 10.90 7.12 -7.19
C ASP A 42 11.26 7.59 -5.78
N GLY A 43 11.58 6.66 -4.89
CA GLY A 43 11.98 7.01 -3.53
C GLY A 43 10.86 7.44 -2.61
N LEU A 44 9.62 7.45 -3.08
CA LEU A 44 8.50 7.92 -2.26
C LEU A 44 7.94 6.82 -1.35
N LEU A 45 7.74 5.62 -1.89
CA LEU A 45 7.15 4.54 -1.11
C LEU A 45 8.20 3.82 -0.28
N LEU A 46 9.34 3.54 -0.85
CA LEU A 46 10.37 2.76 -0.19
C LEU A 46 11.73 3.36 -0.54
N ASN A 47 12.63 3.35 0.41
CA ASN A 47 13.96 3.89 0.20
C ASN A 47 14.98 2.79 0.46
N GLY A 48 14.99 1.79 -0.44
CA GLY A 48 15.92 0.66 -0.30
C GLY A 48 15.27 -0.50 0.41
N GLU A 49 16.10 -1.49 0.76
CA GLU A 49 15.61 -2.74 1.33
C GLU A 49 15.46 -2.73 2.84
N GLY A 50 16.00 -1.72 3.50
CA GLY A 50 16.12 -1.74 4.95
C GLY A 50 14.81 -1.88 5.69
N THR A 51 13.76 -1.24 5.21
CA THR A 51 12.46 -1.32 5.86
C THR A 51 11.58 -2.42 5.30
N LEU A 52 11.95 -2.97 4.14
CA LEU A 52 11.10 -3.96 3.49
C LEU A 52 11.05 -5.29 4.22
N TYR A 53 12.22 -5.81 4.64
CA TYR A 53 12.25 -7.14 5.22
C TYR A 53 11.54 -7.24 6.56
N PRO A 54 11.66 -6.24 7.45
CA PRO A 54 10.82 -6.26 8.65
C PRO A 54 9.34 -6.21 8.32
N LEU A 55 8.97 -5.48 7.27
CA LEU A 55 7.57 -5.40 6.86
C LEU A 55 7.08 -6.73 6.32
N LEU A 56 7.89 -7.39 5.48
CA LEU A 56 7.53 -8.71 4.97
C LEU A 56 7.37 -9.72 6.12
N SER A 57 8.24 -9.63 7.13
CA SER A 57 8.13 -10.49 8.29
C SER A 57 6.82 -10.27 9.02
N ARG A 58 6.42 -9.02 9.17
CA ARG A 58 5.15 -8.69 9.84
C ARG A 58 3.97 -9.17 9.03
N LEU A 59 4.01 -9.02 7.70
CA LEU A 59 2.94 -9.49 6.83
C LEU A 59 2.81 -11.01 6.88
N ARG A 60 3.93 -11.71 7.01
CA ARG A 60 3.90 -13.16 7.13
C ARG A 60 3.29 -13.57 8.47
N LYS A 61 3.63 -12.87 9.54
CA LYS A 61 3.05 -13.16 10.83
C LYS A 61 1.55 -12.90 10.87
N SER A 62 1.10 -11.91 10.12
CA SER A 62 -0.33 -11.62 10.00
C SER A 62 -1.01 -12.57 9.03
N GLU A 63 -0.24 -13.43 8.37
CA GLU A 63 -0.77 -14.40 7.41
C GLU A 63 -1.39 -13.77 6.17
N TYR A 64 -0.94 -12.58 5.82
CA TYR A 64 -1.30 -11.97 4.54
C TYR A 64 -0.40 -12.44 3.43
N VAL A 65 0.80 -12.91 3.76
CA VAL A 65 1.70 -13.51 2.78
C VAL A 65 2.25 -14.81 3.35
N SER A 66 2.57 -15.72 2.44
CA SER A 66 3.33 -16.92 2.77
C SER A 66 4.67 -16.80 2.06
N SER A 67 5.63 -17.60 2.49
CA SER A 67 6.94 -17.59 1.85
C SER A 67 7.49 -18.99 1.77
N ALA A 68 8.34 -19.20 0.77
CA ALA A 68 9.01 -20.47 0.56
C ALA A 68 10.37 -20.19 -0.05
N TRP A 69 11.30 -21.11 0.15
CA TRP A 69 12.60 -21.02 -0.49
C TRP A 69 12.47 -21.56 -1.91
N LYS A 70 13.03 -20.85 -2.88
CA LYS A 70 13.04 -21.30 -4.27
C LYS A 70 14.46 -21.34 -4.78
N GLU A 71 14.73 -22.32 -5.63
CA GLU A 71 16.03 -22.45 -6.28
C GLU A 71 16.33 -21.25 -7.13
N SER A 72 17.59 -20.89 -7.16
CA SER A 72 18.07 -19.80 -7.99
C SER A 72 19.08 -20.37 -8.97
N THR A 73 19.00 -19.97 -10.23
CA THR A 73 19.93 -20.45 -11.25
C THR A 73 21.33 -19.85 -11.11
N SER A 74 21.46 -18.77 -10.38
CA SER A 74 22.72 -18.05 -10.31
C SER A 74 23.18 -17.77 -8.89
N GLY A 75 22.70 -18.54 -7.91
CA GLY A 75 23.13 -18.31 -6.55
C GLY A 75 22.38 -19.19 -5.58
N PRO A 76 22.47 -18.88 -4.30
CA PRO A 76 21.75 -19.66 -3.30
C PRO A 76 20.26 -19.51 -3.46
N PRO A 77 19.48 -20.46 -2.91
CA PRO A 77 18.03 -20.34 -2.91
C PRO A 77 17.58 -19.04 -2.29
N ARG A 78 16.47 -18.50 -2.77
CA ARG A 78 15.94 -17.23 -2.29
C ARG A 78 14.54 -17.42 -1.78
N ARG A 79 14.14 -16.56 -0.86
CA ARG A 79 12.80 -16.59 -0.31
C ARG A 79 11.83 -15.96 -1.28
N TYR A 80 10.76 -16.66 -1.56
CA TYR A 80 9.73 -16.23 -2.49
C TYR A 80 8.43 -16.00 -1.73
N TYR A 81 7.76 -14.89 -2.01
CA TYR A 81 6.56 -14.47 -1.28
C TYR A 81 5.33 -14.54 -2.18
N GLU A 82 4.21 -14.96 -1.60
CA GLU A 82 2.93 -15.01 -2.30
C GLU A 82 1.85 -14.52 -1.37
N LEU A 83 0.78 -13.95 -1.94
CA LEU A 83 -0.37 -13.57 -1.12
C LEU A 83 -1.14 -14.81 -0.69
N THR A 84 -1.64 -14.77 0.54
CA THR A 84 -2.64 -15.72 0.98
C THR A 84 -4.03 -15.21 0.55
N PRO A 85 -5.08 -16.05 0.64
CA PRO A 85 -6.43 -15.54 0.41
C PRO A 85 -6.78 -14.35 1.30
N ASP A 86 -6.32 -14.35 2.56
CA ASP A 86 -6.54 -13.20 3.44
C ASP A 86 -5.79 -11.98 2.95
N GLY A 87 -4.58 -12.17 2.43
CA GLY A 87 -3.82 -11.06 1.86
C GLY A 87 -4.52 -10.46 0.66
N GLU A 88 -5.10 -11.32 -0.18
CA GLU A 88 -5.83 -10.83 -1.34
C GLU A 88 -7.05 -10.01 -0.92
N ARG A 89 -7.76 -10.47 0.10
CA ARG A 89 -8.92 -9.74 0.61
C ARG A 89 -8.52 -8.41 1.24
N ALA A 90 -7.43 -8.40 1.99
CA ALA A 90 -6.95 -7.17 2.61
C ALA A 90 -6.57 -6.16 1.55
N LEU A 91 -5.89 -6.60 0.49
CA LEU A 91 -5.50 -5.71 -0.59
C LEU A 91 -6.73 -5.15 -1.31
N ALA A 92 -7.71 -6.00 -1.59
CA ALA A 92 -8.93 -5.55 -2.25
C ALA A 92 -9.66 -4.51 -1.41
N GLU A 93 -9.71 -4.71 -0.11
CA GLU A 93 -10.38 -3.76 0.79
C GLU A 93 -9.65 -2.42 0.80
N PHE A 94 -8.33 -2.46 0.86
CA PHE A 94 -7.56 -1.22 0.81
C PHE A 94 -7.78 -0.50 -0.52
N ALA A 95 -7.76 -1.24 -1.64
CA ALA A 95 -7.94 -0.63 -2.95
C ALA A 95 -9.31 0.03 -3.08
N ARG A 96 -10.33 -0.58 -2.48
CA ARG A 96 -11.68 -0.01 -2.51
C ARG A 96 -11.73 1.33 -1.78
N LEU A 97 -10.98 1.45 -0.70
CA LEU A 97 -11.01 2.65 0.12
C LEU A 97 -10.02 3.72 -0.32
N TRP A 98 -8.97 3.31 -1.02
CA TRP A 98 -7.87 4.22 -1.30
C TRP A 98 -8.28 5.41 -2.16
N ARG A 99 -8.98 5.16 -3.28
CA ARG A 99 -9.27 6.25 -4.20
C ARG A 99 -10.18 7.31 -3.58
N PRO A 100 -11.27 6.95 -2.91
CA PRO A 100 -12.06 7.99 -2.24
C PRO A 100 -11.28 8.68 -1.14
N PHE A 101 -10.43 7.96 -0.40
CA PHE A 101 -9.63 8.60 0.63
C PHE A 101 -8.63 9.58 0.01
N ARG A 102 -7.95 9.16 -1.05
CA ARG A 102 -7.01 10.03 -1.75
C ARG A 102 -7.72 11.30 -2.25
N ASN A 103 -8.90 11.15 -2.83
CA ASN A 103 -9.64 12.29 -3.34
C ASN A 103 -10.02 13.24 -2.21
N ALA A 104 -10.37 12.71 -1.05
CA ALA A 104 -10.68 13.55 0.10
C ALA A 104 -9.48 14.36 0.56
N VAL A 105 -8.30 13.73 0.57
CA VAL A 105 -7.08 14.44 0.94
C VAL A 105 -6.76 15.53 -0.08
N ASP A 106 -6.86 15.20 -1.37
CA ASP A 106 -6.64 16.19 -2.42
C ASP A 106 -7.54 17.39 -2.25
N SER A 107 -8.83 17.16 -2.00
CA SER A 107 -9.79 18.25 -1.80
C SER A 107 -9.42 19.11 -0.59
N ALA A 108 -9.00 18.47 0.49
CA ALA A 108 -8.63 19.21 1.69
C ALA A 108 -7.43 20.09 1.45
N LEU A 109 -6.45 19.58 0.69
CA LEU A 109 -5.23 20.36 0.41
C LEU A 109 -5.50 21.50 -0.55
N ASP A 110 -6.38 21.31 -1.51
CA ASP A 110 -6.69 22.35 -2.49
C ASP A 110 -7.49 23.49 -1.89
N GLY A 111 -8.16 23.26 -0.76
CA GLY A 111 -8.96 24.28 -0.14
C GLY A 111 -10.16 24.70 -0.96
N ASP A 112 -10.47 24.01 -2.02
CA ASP A 112 -11.59 24.33 -2.89
C ASP A 112 -12.61 23.21 -2.83
N MET A 113 -13.55 23.37 -1.95
CA MET A 113 -14.56 22.35 -1.75
C MET A 113 -15.70 22.50 -2.74
N THR A 114 -15.63 23.48 -3.62
CA THR A 114 -16.67 23.66 -4.60
C THR A 114 -16.47 22.81 -5.84
N ASP A 115 -15.30 22.21 -5.98
CA ASP A 115 -15.02 21.39 -7.15
C ASP A 115 -15.61 20.01 -6.97
N THR A 116 -16.92 19.97 -6.88
CA THR A 116 -17.62 18.71 -6.68
C THR A 116 -17.77 17.90 -7.95
N ALA A 117 -17.49 18.53 -9.08
CA ALA A 117 -17.60 17.81 -10.35
C ALA A 117 -16.62 16.66 -10.44
N ASP A 118 -15.48 16.78 -9.78
CA ASP A 118 -14.46 15.74 -9.80
C ASP A 118 -14.63 14.73 -8.69
N ARG A 119 -15.63 14.87 -7.83
CA ARG A 119 -15.82 13.93 -6.74
C ARG A 119 -16.63 12.76 -7.22
N PRO A 120 -16.11 11.65 -7.09
CA PRO A 120 -16.90 10.45 -7.35
C PRO A 120 -17.93 10.25 -6.31
N LEU A 121 -18.65 10.18 -5.97
CA LEU A 121 -19.50 10.00 -4.94
C LEU A 121 -20.08 10.38 -4.02
N SER A 122 -19.47 10.59 -4.09
CA SER A 122 -19.98 10.83 -3.43
C SER A 122 -20.51 10.63 -3.11
N SER A 123 -20.32 10.97 -3.21
CA SER A 123 -20.95 11.00 -2.87
C SER A 123 -21.50 10.23 -2.68
N VAL A 124 -21.47 10.23 -2.75
CA VAL A 124 -22.18 9.63 -2.34
C VAL A 124 -22.25 8.62 -1.78
N ASP A 125 -22.25 8.41 -1.67
CA ASP A 125 -22.57 7.66 -0.95
C ASP A 125 -22.29 7.07 0.05
N PHE A 126 -21.97 7.59 0.54
CA PHE A 126 -21.92 7.45 1.71
C PHE A 126 -22.58 7.16 2.41
N LYS A 127 -22.97 7.25 2.26
CA LYS A 127 -23.67 7.18 2.98
C LYS A 127 -24.16 6.40 3.19
N GLY A 128 -23.82 6.07 2.64
CA GLY A 128 -24.46 5.88 2.87
C GLY A 128 -24.59 5.21 2.99
N GLU A 129 -24.36 5.02 2.84
CA GLU A 129 -24.69 4.92 3.10
C GLU A 129 -24.62 4.85 3.67
N GLY A 130 -24.28 4.71 3.41
CA GLY A 130 -24.41 5.18 3.90
C GLY A 130 -24.12 5.00 4.29
N GLN A 131 -23.76 4.91 4.36
CA GLN A 131 -23.68 5.22 4.74
C GLN A 131 -23.29 5.32 5.23
N ARG A 132 -22.72 5.16 5.07
CA ARG A 132 -22.60 5.58 5.64
C ARG A 132 -22.34 5.85 6.03
N PRO A 133 -21.99 5.63 5.76
CA PRO A 133 -21.88 6.11 6.18
C PRO A 133 -21.50 6.29 6.56
N PRO A 134 -21.08 6.33 6.46
CA PRO A 134 -20.85 6.72 6.90
C PRO A 134 -20.45 6.87 7.31
N ARG A 135 -20.01 7.00 7.11
CA ARG A 135 -19.75 7.47 7.55
C ARG A 135 -19.68 7.59 8.12
#